data_74bd9dbd99672236d482fd185be771ea
#
_entry.id   74bd9dbd99672236d482fd185be771ea
#
_cell.length_a   1.000
_cell.length_b   1.000
_cell.length_c   1.000
_cell.angle_alpha   90.00
_cell.angle_beta   90.00
_cell.angle_gamma   90.00
#
_symmetry.space_group_name_H-M   'P 1'
#
loop_
_entity.id
_entity.type
_entity.pdbx_description
1 polymer ?
#
loop_
_entity_poly.entity_id
_entity_poly.type
_entity_poly.pdbx_seq_one_letter_code
_entity_poly.pdbx_strand_id
1 'polypeptide(L)'
;MCGFIAARDVDNDLNGMIHSISYRGYGSEYKGYENTRHGVQLAHYSLPFVNLDPEVAVQPRQDLHPSLFVGEIFNYKELGYETDIECAINTYLKSGLQAFHNFDGFWTLVVDTRQGLVGITDHLGIKPLYYRTDVEAMASEPDVLKKFGPVTPDLHFLSNTMKWGYDPSPNTAWKEIKQVPPGHYVLNGIVKPYWDWKKVRNSDLRHDLTESVQNRLGGQRDVSMLLSGGLDSTIIYGLVKQLGRDITAIHVDNGEEDYARLVTEDLIDVKLDDVSLEDAVEIHQTPVDLGSVRPQIAMARKLRELGFYAVMTGDGADELFGGYRRAAQYDSQYSDVFSELPYYHLPRLDRTNMRYTVELRAPFLSPKVIKHALMTPYGKRNGEKKMLKETFADLVPEPILNRTKHALKTEAIRTSPEEQRMINNTIWDSLYG
;
A
#
# COMPACT_ATOMS: atom_id res chain seq x y z
N MET A 1 10.08 -1.89 2.25
CA MET A 1 9.05 -1.52 3.23
C MET A 1 9.28 -2.24 4.52
N CYS A 2 8.73 -1.73 5.61
CA CYS A 2 9.20 -2.10 6.93
C CYS A 2 8.07 -2.75 7.75
N GLY A 3 8.45 -3.52 8.77
CA GLY A 3 7.56 -3.99 9.81
C GLY A 3 7.92 -3.32 11.13
N PHE A 4 6.93 -2.90 11.92
CA PHE A 4 7.19 -2.26 13.21
C PHE A 4 6.20 -2.67 14.29
N ILE A 5 6.64 -2.51 15.53
CA ILE A 5 5.83 -2.55 16.74
C ILE A 5 6.29 -1.41 17.65
N ALA A 6 5.35 -0.65 18.17
CA ALA A 6 5.59 0.38 19.18
C ALA A 6 4.60 0.20 20.33
N ALA A 7 5.08 0.24 21.57
CA ALA A 7 4.19 0.16 22.73
C ALA A 7 4.78 0.92 23.93
N ARG A 8 3.90 1.35 24.84
CA ARG A 8 4.28 2.05 26.06
C ARG A 8 3.73 1.34 27.29
N ASP A 9 4.55 1.32 28.36
CA ASP A 9 4.18 0.79 29.68
C ASP A 9 3.62 -0.65 29.63
N VAL A 10 4.25 -1.49 28.81
CA VAL A 10 3.91 -2.90 28.62
C VAL A 10 5.06 -3.80 29.07
N ASP A 11 4.72 -4.97 29.60
CA ASP A 11 5.69 -5.99 30.01
C ASP A 11 6.13 -6.92 28.87
N ASN A 12 5.60 -6.69 27.66
CA ASN A 12 5.89 -7.52 26.49
C ASN A 12 7.32 -7.29 25.95
N ASP A 13 7.99 -8.35 25.53
CA ASP A 13 9.27 -8.26 24.78
C ASP A 13 9.03 -7.98 23.30
N LEU A 14 9.03 -6.71 22.91
CA LEU A 14 8.88 -6.32 21.50
C LEU A 14 10.05 -6.79 20.65
N ASN A 15 11.27 -6.89 21.23
CA ASN A 15 12.44 -7.36 20.52
C ASN A 15 12.30 -8.82 20.04
N GLY A 16 11.63 -9.68 20.83
CA GLY A 16 11.25 -11.02 20.42
C GLY A 16 10.02 -11.02 19.49
N MET A 17 9.02 -10.20 19.80
CA MET A 17 7.75 -10.19 19.05
C MET A 17 7.91 -9.75 17.58
N ILE A 18 8.83 -8.82 17.27
CA ILE A 18 9.03 -8.28 15.92
C ILE A 18 9.45 -9.36 14.91
N HIS A 19 10.01 -10.47 15.35
CA HIS A 19 10.39 -11.57 14.47
C HIS A 19 9.20 -12.19 13.72
N SER A 20 7.99 -12.13 14.30
CA SER A 20 6.79 -12.66 13.64
C SER A 20 6.38 -11.90 12.37
N ILE A 21 6.90 -10.68 12.18
CA ILE A 21 6.67 -9.86 10.98
C ILE A 21 7.99 -9.50 10.27
N SER A 22 9.04 -10.29 10.47
CA SER A 22 10.36 -10.08 9.84
C SER A 22 10.33 -10.15 8.31
N TYR A 23 9.33 -10.84 7.74
CA TYR A 23 9.10 -10.88 6.29
C TYR A 23 8.82 -9.51 5.66
N ARG A 24 8.46 -8.50 6.46
CA ARG A 24 8.28 -7.12 6.01
C ARG A 24 9.60 -6.36 5.86
N GLY A 25 10.73 -6.93 6.29
CA GLY A 25 12.05 -6.31 6.23
C GLY A 25 13.07 -7.12 5.44
N TYR A 26 14.29 -6.59 5.34
CA TYR A 26 15.38 -7.19 4.58
C TYR A 26 16.52 -7.60 5.52
N GLY A 27 16.52 -8.88 5.93
CA GLY A 27 17.60 -9.43 6.72
C GLY A 27 17.63 -8.97 8.19
N SER A 28 18.36 -9.69 9.00
CA SER A 28 18.50 -9.41 10.45
C SER A 28 19.38 -8.19 10.76
N GLU A 29 20.26 -7.81 9.85
CA GLU A 29 21.12 -6.63 9.93
C GLU A 29 20.33 -5.32 9.89
N TYR A 30 19.09 -5.36 9.39
CA TYR A 30 18.19 -4.19 9.34
C TYR A 30 17.15 -4.21 10.47
N LYS A 31 17.39 -4.95 11.53
CA LYS A 31 16.56 -4.96 12.72
C LYS A 31 17.01 -3.90 13.71
N GLY A 32 16.09 -3.07 14.18
CA GLY A 32 16.32 -2.11 15.26
C GLY A 32 15.39 -2.34 16.44
N TYR A 33 15.87 -1.99 17.62
CA TYR A 33 15.11 -2.01 18.87
C TYR A 33 15.60 -0.94 19.82
N GLU A 34 14.70 -0.26 20.50
CA GLU A 34 14.99 0.71 21.56
C GLU A 34 13.94 0.62 22.67
N ASN A 35 14.41 0.78 23.91
CA ASN A 35 13.56 1.03 25.08
C ASN A 35 13.86 2.43 25.59
N THR A 36 12.95 3.37 25.38
CA THR A 36 13.14 4.77 25.73
C THR A 36 13.01 5.00 27.23
N ARG A 37 13.51 6.14 27.70
CA ARG A 37 13.38 6.55 29.11
C ARG A 37 11.94 6.80 29.56
N HIS A 38 11.00 6.88 28.62
CA HIS A 38 9.58 7.09 28.87
C HIS A 38 8.77 5.78 28.95
N GLY A 39 9.45 4.62 29.03
CA GLY A 39 8.79 3.32 29.05
C GLY A 39 8.26 2.87 27.68
N VAL A 40 8.67 3.54 26.61
CA VAL A 40 8.30 3.18 25.23
C VAL A 40 9.30 2.20 24.66
N GLN A 41 8.79 1.10 24.13
CA GLN A 41 9.55 0.13 23.35
C GLN A 41 9.23 0.32 21.87
N LEU A 42 10.27 0.42 21.04
CA LEU A 42 10.19 0.56 19.59
C LEU A 42 10.97 -0.56 18.93
N ALA A 43 10.33 -1.36 18.08
CA ALA A 43 10.97 -2.46 17.36
C ALA A 43 10.64 -2.38 15.87
N HIS A 44 11.64 -2.62 15.01
CA HIS A 44 11.54 -2.39 13.58
C HIS A 44 12.37 -3.37 12.76
N TYR A 45 11.85 -3.77 11.60
CA TYR A 45 12.60 -4.38 10.50
C TYR A 45 12.52 -3.48 9.29
N SER A 46 13.66 -3.00 8.78
CA SER A 46 13.72 -2.15 7.59
C SER A 46 13.81 -2.93 6.30
N LEU A 47 13.16 -2.43 5.26
CA LEU A 47 13.45 -2.71 3.86
C LEU A 47 13.89 -1.40 3.21
N PRO A 48 15.20 -1.11 3.21
CA PRO A 48 15.69 0.18 2.76
C PRO A 48 15.70 0.30 1.24
N PHE A 49 15.36 1.50 0.74
CA PHE A 49 15.44 1.89 -0.68
C PHE A 49 16.28 3.16 -0.87
N VAL A 50 16.15 4.12 0.03
CA VAL A 50 16.81 5.44 -0.08
C VAL A 50 18.30 5.33 0.24
N ASN A 51 18.65 4.61 1.30
CA ASN A 51 20.02 4.35 1.71
C ASN A 51 20.14 2.92 2.24
N LEU A 52 21.03 2.12 1.66
CA LEU A 52 21.23 0.71 2.03
C LEU A 52 22.23 0.52 3.17
N ASP A 53 22.84 1.60 3.68
CA ASP A 53 23.71 1.51 4.85
C ASP A 53 22.87 1.20 6.11
N PRO A 54 23.12 0.09 6.82
CA PRO A 54 22.42 -0.24 8.05
C PRO A 54 22.46 0.85 9.12
N GLU A 55 23.56 1.62 9.23
CA GLU A 55 23.67 2.71 10.19
C GLU A 55 22.65 3.84 9.93
N VAL A 56 22.23 3.99 8.67
CA VAL A 56 21.23 4.98 8.25
C VAL A 56 19.82 4.40 8.19
N ALA A 57 19.69 3.16 7.76
CA ALA A 57 18.39 2.52 7.46
C ALA A 57 17.74 1.85 8.68
N VAL A 58 18.51 1.46 9.70
CA VAL A 58 17.97 0.84 10.91
C VAL A 58 17.24 1.88 11.76
N GLN A 59 16.11 1.50 12.31
CA GLN A 59 15.29 2.35 13.17
C GLN A 59 14.94 1.63 14.48
N PRO A 60 14.78 2.35 15.60
CA PRO A 60 14.96 3.82 15.74
C PRO A 60 16.42 4.24 15.52
N ARG A 61 16.61 5.41 14.92
CA ARG A 61 17.95 6.01 14.74
C ARG A 61 18.38 6.76 16.00
N GLN A 62 19.65 6.59 16.41
CA GLN A 62 20.21 7.20 17.62
C GLN A 62 20.39 8.73 17.50
N ASP A 63 20.54 9.24 16.27
CA ASP A 63 20.73 10.65 15.96
C ASP A 63 19.41 11.40 15.72
N LEU A 64 18.26 10.69 15.73
CA LEU A 64 16.93 11.26 15.57
C LEU A 64 16.09 11.11 16.84
N HIS A 65 14.97 11.82 16.87
CA HIS A 65 13.96 11.61 17.90
C HIS A 65 13.41 10.18 17.85
N PRO A 66 13.19 9.50 19.01
CA PRO A 66 12.65 8.15 19.06
C PRO A 66 11.34 8.03 18.28
N SER A 67 11.42 7.40 17.13
CA SER A 67 10.33 7.31 16.16
C SER A 67 10.53 6.11 15.23
N LEU A 68 9.44 5.66 14.62
CA LEU A 68 9.44 4.63 13.59
C LEU A 68 8.75 5.16 12.33
N PHE A 69 9.42 5.06 11.21
CA PHE A 69 8.91 5.41 9.89
C PHE A 69 8.85 4.17 8.99
N VAL A 70 7.73 3.96 8.34
CA VAL A 70 7.51 2.88 7.38
C VAL A 70 6.98 3.45 6.08
N GLY A 71 7.57 3.10 4.97
CA GLY A 71 7.20 3.60 3.64
C GLY A 71 8.29 4.41 2.99
N GLU A 72 7.91 5.31 2.10
CA GLU A 72 8.79 6.22 1.38
C GLU A 72 8.15 7.59 1.21
N ILE A 73 8.96 8.63 1.31
CA ILE A 73 8.63 10.00 0.89
C ILE A 73 9.53 10.30 -0.31
N PHE A 74 8.99 10.20 -1.52
CA PHE A 74 9.77 10.26 -2.74
C PHE A 74 10.40 11.63 -2.99
N ASN A 75 9.75 12.71 -2.55
CA ASN A 75 10.22 14.08 -2.74
C ASN A 75 11.01 14.64 -1.55
N TYR A 76 11.62 13.78 -0.70
CA TYR A 76 12.36 14.21 0.49
C TYR A 76 13.51 15.19 0.18
N LYS A 77 14.20 15.02 -0.98
CA LYS A 77 15.29 15.92 -1.40
C LYS A 77 14.79 17.33 -1.73
N GLU A 78 13.64 17.43 -2.39
CA GLU A 78 13.00 18.71 -2.70
C GLU A 78 12.58 19.45 -1.41
N LEU A 79 12.27 18.68 -0.36
CA LEU A 79 11.94 19.20 0.97
C LEU A 79 13.19 19.52 1.81
N GLY A 80 14.40 19.29 1.26
CA GLY A 80 15.67 19.69 1.88
C GLY A 80 16.23 18.69 2.87
N TYR A 81 15.95 17.38 2.70
CA TYR A 81 16.44 16.31 3.57
C TYR A 81 17.31 15.31 2.80
N GLU A 82 18.22 14.64 3.53
CA GLU A 82 19.11 13.61 2.97
C GLU A 82 18.43 12.24 2.88
N THR A 83 17.48 11.97 3.78
CA THR A 83 16.69 10.73 3.80
C THR A 83 15.22 11.01 4.04
N ASP A 84 14.36 10.10 3.61
CA ASP A 84 12.93 10.14 3.86
C ASP A 84 12.58 9.94 5.35
N ILE A 85 13.37 9.16 6.09
CA ILE A 85 13.25 8.99 7.54
C ILE A 85 13.44 10.34 8.25
N GLU A 86 14.52 11.07 7.92
CA GLU A 86 14.76 12.42 8.45
C GLU A 86 13.65 13.39 8.06
N CYS A 87 13.21 13.31 6.80
CA CYS A 87 12.14 14.14 6.28
C CYS A 87 10.87 13.96 7.11
N ALA A 88 10.44 12.71 7.35
CA ALA A 88 9.24 12.41 8.11
C ALA A 88 9.31 12.95 9.54
N ILE A 89 10.37 12.57 10.27
CA ILE A 89 10.52 12.88 11.70
C ILE A 89 10.71 14.37 11.91
N ASN A 90 11.66 14.98 11.22
CA ASN A 90 11.99 16.40 11.42
C ASN A 90 10.86 17.33 10.93
N THR A 91 10.13 16.96 9.88
CA THR A 91 8.95 17.72 9.45
C THR A 91 7.87 17.73 10.52
N TYR A 92 7.59 16.56 11.13
CA TYR A 92 6.63 16.49 12.24
C TYR A 92 7.06 17.37 13.41
N LEU A 93 8.32 17.26 13.84
CA LEU A 93 8.83 17.97 15.01
C LEU A 93 8.89 19.50 14.80
N LYS A 94 9.21 19.97 13.57
CA LYS A 94 9.35 21.38 13.25
C LYS A 94 8.02 22.06 12.91
N SER A 95 7.14 21.36 12.18
CA SER A 95 5.99 21.98 11.51
C SER A 95 4.66 21.27 11.82
N GLY A 96 4.71 20.13 12.49
CA GLY A 96 3.53 19.34 12.82
C GLY A 96 2.83 18.71 11.61
N LEU A 97 1.63 18.21 11.83
CA LEU A 97 0.86 17.43 10.86
C LEU A 97 0.54 18.17 9.55
N GLN A 98 0.41 19.51 9.60
CA GLN A 98 -0.02 20.28 8.43
C GLN A 98 1.00 20.31 7.30
N ALA A 99 2.27 20.10 7.60
CA ALA A 99 3.34 20.08 6.61
C ALA A 99 3.31 18.82 5.73
N PHE A 100 2.67 17.76 6.18
CA PHE A 100 2.57 16.49 5.45
C PHE A 100 1.77 16.58 4.13
N HIS A 101 0.99 17.64 3.91
CA HIS A 101 0.34 17.90 2.63
C HIS A 101 1.31 18.12 1.46
N ASN A 102 2.59 18.35 1.76
CA ASN A 102 3.64 18.51 0.76
C ASN A 102 4.38 17.18 0.44
N PHE A 103 4.05 16.09 1.14
CA PHE A 103 4.68 14.80 0.89
C PHE A 103 4.09 14.11 -0.34
N ASP A 104 4.95 13.67 -1.25
CA ASP A 104 4.62 12.66 -2.25
C ASP A 104 5.20 11.33 -1.76
N GLY A 105 4.33 10.42 -1.37
CA GLY A 105 4.76 9.13 -0.82
C GLY A 105 3.62 8.33 -0.25
N PHE A 106 3.99 7.22 0.33
CA PHE A 106 3.12 6.33 1.10
C PHE A 106 3.86 5.94 2.38
N TRP A 107 3.24 6.18 3.52
CA TRP A 107 3.99 6.09 4.76
C TRP A 107 3.11 5.96 6.00
N THR A 108 3.73 5.47 7.04
CA THR A 108 3.25 5.51 8.43
C THR A 108 4.38 6.02 9.32
N LEU A 109 4.05 6.89 10.25
CA LEU A 109 4.99 7.45 11.22
C LEU A 109 4.45 7.22 12.65
N VAL A 110 5.28 6.69 13.53
CA VAL A 110 5.01 6.63 14.97
C VAL A 110 6.07 7.43 15.69
N VAL A 111 5.66 8.36 16.56
CA VAL A 111 6.55 9.25 17.30
C VAL A 111 6.31 9.11 18.80
N ASP A 112 7.36 8.90 19.58
CA ASP A 112 7.31 8.99 21.04
C ASP A 112 7.18 10.47 21.45
N THR A 113 6.12 10.83 22.14
CA THR A 113 5.91 12.19 22.66
C THR A 113 5.68 12.17 24.16
N ARG A 114 5.81 13.33 24.79
CA ARG A 114 5.49 13.46 26.23
C ARG A 114 4.02 13.13 26.54
N GLN A 115 3.14 13.22 25.56
CA GLN A 115 1.70 12.97 25.72
C GLN A 115 1.31 11.52 25.43
N GLY A 116 2.19 10.73 24.83
CA GLY A 116 1.92 9.36 24.39
C GLY A 116 2.53 9.10 23.01
N LEU A 117 2.34 7.90 22.50
CA LEU A 117 2.67 7.53 21.14
C LEU A 117 1.70 8.20 20.17
N VAL A 118 2.24 8.94 19.20
CA VAL A 118 1.46 9.48 18.09
C VAL A 118 1.66 8.61 16.86
N GLY A 119 0.62 7.93 16.42
CA GLY A 119 0.63 7.15 15.18
C GLY A 119 -0.08 7.91 14.05
N ILE A 120 0.53 8.02 12.87
CA ILE A 120 0.07 8.87 11.76
C ILE A 120 0.12 8.06 10.46
N THR A 121 -0.94 8.10 9.67
CA THR A 121 -1.01 7.45 8.35
C THR A 121 -0.94 8.46 7.21
N ASP A 122 -0.49 8.01 6.05
CA ASP A 122 -0.55 8.80 4.82
C ASP A 122 -1.99 9.10 4.36
N HIS A 123 -2.12 9.87 3.30
CA HIS A 123 -3.38 10.38 2.74
C HIS A 123 -4.39 9.30 2.32
N LEU A 124 -3.94 8.07 2.02
CA LEU A 124 -4.77 6.91 1.68
C LEU A 124 -4.63 5.74 2.65
N GLY A 125 -3.71 5.83 3.64
CA GLY A 125 -3.39 4.70 4.51
C GLY A 125 -2.77 3.53 3.73
N ILE A 126 -1.94 3.84 2.72
CA ILE A 126 -1.26 2.84 1.87
C ILE A 126 -0.37 1.95 2.73
N LYS A 127 0.32 2.58 3.71
CA LYS A 127 1.01 1.82 4.76
C LYS A 127 0.11 1.70 5.97
N PRO A 128 -0.28 0.46 6.31
CA PRO A 128 -1.25 0.24 7.37
C PRO A 128 -0.65 0.58 8.75
N LEU A 129 -1.47 1.16 9.59
CA LEU A 129 -1.22 1.39 11.00
C LEU A 129 -2.39 0.83 11.79
N TYR A 130 -2.09 -0.17 12.60
CA TYR A 130 -3.06 -0.74 13.55
C TYR A 130 -2.71 -0.31 14.97
N TYR A 131 -3.72 -0.15 15.82
CA TYR A 131 -3.55 0.19 17.22
C TYR A 131 -4.55 -0.56 18.10
N ARG A 132 -4.20 -0.76 19.36
CA ARG A 132 -5.15 -1.27 20.37
C ARG A 132 -5.89 -0.12 21.03
N THR A 133 -7.14 -0.37 21.41
CA THR A 133 -8.00 0.62 22.08
C THR A 133 -7.87 0.60 23.59
N ASP A 134 -7.31 -0.47 24.16
CA ASP A 134 -7.23 -0.76 25.59
C ASP A 134 -5.80 -0.66 26.17
N VAL A 135 -4.77 -0.71 25.32
CA VAL A 135 -3.38 -0.49 25.70
C VAL A 135 -2.68 0.38 24.64
N GLU A 136 -1.66 1.10 25.04
CA GLU A 136 -0.91 1.96 24.10
C GLU A 136 0.08 1.11 23.29
N ALA A 137 -0.43 0.44 22.26
CA ALA A 137 0.33 -0.40 21.35
C ALA A 137 -0.10 -0.19 19.91
N MET A 138 0.88 -0.12 19.00
CA MET A 138 0.71 0.10 17.56
C MET A 138 1.60 -0.83 16.76
N ALA A 139 1.15 -1.27 15.58
CA ALA A 139 1.95 -2.13 14.71
C ALA A 139 1.52 -2.00 13.23
N SER A 140 2.39 -2.46 12.34
CA SER A 140 2.08 -2.59 10.91
C SER A 140 1.17 -3.78 10.58
N GLU A 141 1.01 -4.74 11.51
CA GLU A 141 0.16 -5.93 11.34
C GLU A 141 -0.73 -6.14 12.58
N PRO A 142 -2.03 -6.43 12.41
CA PRO A 142 -2.95 -6.58 13.53
C PRO A 142 -2.66 -7.81 14.40
N ASP A 143 -2.14 -8.90 13.81
CA ASP A 143 -1.89 -10.14 14.54
C ASP A 143 -0.85 -10.01 15.65
N VAL A 144 0.13 -9.15 15.44
CA VAL A 144 1.11 -8.84 16.49
C VAL A 144 0.44 -8.22 17.70
N LEU A 145 -0.58 -7.39 17.47
CA LEU A 145 -1.31 -6.70 18.55
C LEU A 145 -2.14 -7.64 19.42
N LYS A 146 -2.50 -8.82 18.92
CA LYS A 146 -3.17 -9.85 19.74
C LYS A 146 -2.32 -10.32 20.93
N LYS A 147 -1.00 -10.18 20.84
CA LYS A 147 -0.06 -10.59 21.90
C LYS A 147 -0.07 -9.66 23.12
N PHE A 148 -0.70 -8.50 23.02
CA PHE A 148 -0.78 -7.51 24.14
C PHE A 148 -1.96 -7.75 25.08
N GLY A 149 -2.77 -8.75 24.86
CA GLY A 149 -3.90 -9.10 25.73
C GLY A 149 -5.03 -9.80 24.97
N PRO A 150 -6.08 -10.20 25.69
CA PRO A 150 -7.25 -10.86 25.10
C PRO A 150 -7.85 -10.03 23.97
N VAL A 151 -8.45 -10.70 22.98
CA VAL A 151 -9.18 -10.07 21.88
C VAL A 151 -10.57 -10.68 21.77
N THR A 152 -11.53 -9.85 21.38
CA THR A 152 -12.94 -10.24 21.20
C THR A 152 -13.31 -10.15 19.73
N PRO A 153 -13.95 -11.17 19.14
CA PRO A 153 -14.44 -11.12 17.77
C PRO A 153 -15.34 -9.91 17.49
N ASP A 154 -15.10 -9.23 16.36
CA ASP A 154 -15.99 -8.17 15.88
C ASP A 154 -16.95 -8.75 14.82
N LEU A 155 -18.14 -9.17 15.28
CA LEU A 155 -19.15 -9.78 14.42
C LEU A 155 -19.69 -8.82 13.35
N HIS A 156 -19.61 -7.51 13.60
CA HIS A 156 -20.02 -6.50 12.62
C HIS A 156 -19.04 -6.44 11.45
N PHE A 157 -17.74 -6.42 11.74
CA PHE A 157 -16.67 -6.54 10.73
C PHE A 157 -16.87 -7.79 9.86
N LEU A 158 -17.12 -8.94 10.50
CA LEU A 158 -17.32 -10.19 9.77
C LEU A 158 -18.57 -10.16 8.90
N SER A 159 -19.68 -9.66 9.41
CA SER A 159 -20.93 -9.53 8.63
C SER A 159 -20.74 -8.64 7.40
N ASN A 160 -20.02 -7.52 7.55
CA ASN A 160 -19.71 -6.63 6.44
C ASN A 160 -18.80 -7.31 5.40
N THR A 161 -17.74 -7.97 5.87
CA THR A 161 -16.80 -8.67 4.99
C THR A 161 -17.47 -9.80 4.22
N MET A 162 -18.36 -10.56 4.86
CA MET A 162 -19.14 -11.60 4.18
C MET A 162 -20.12 -11.04 3.15
N LYS A 163 -20.67 -9.85 3.40
CA LYS A 163 -21.67 -9.22 2.51
C LYS A 163 -21.04 -8.47 1.34
N TRP A 164 -19.91 -7.77 1.59
CA TRP A 164 -19.31 -6.82 0.65
C TRP A 164 -17.95 -7.26 0.12
N GLY A 165 -17.37 -8.34 0.68
CA GLY A 165 -16.00 -8.77 0.41
C GLY A 165 -14.94 -8.02 1.25
N TYR A 166 -15.34 -7.00 2.02
CA TYR A 166 -14.49 -6.21 2.91
C TYR A 166 -15.35 -5.43 3.92
N ASP A 167 -14.74 -4.88 4.97
CA ASP A 167 -15.40 -3.91 5.87
C ASP A 167 -15.01 -2.48 5.45
N PRO A 168 -15.95 -1.60 5.10
CA PRO A 168 -15.68 -0.22 4.68
C PRO A 168 -15.39 0.73 5.85
N SER A 169 -14.82 0.24 6.92
CA SER A 169 -14.56 0.98 8.17
C SER A 169 -13.18 0.65 8.72
N PRO A 170 -12.66 1.43 9.69
CA PRO A 170 -11.37 1.16 10.31
C PRO A 170 -11.39 -0.02 11.29
N ASN A 171 -12.42 -0.86 11.27
CA ASN A 171 -12.49 -2.05 12.10
C ASN A 171 -11.54 -3.14 11.61
N THR A 172 -11.26 -4.09 12.49
CA THR A 172 -10.61 -5.36 12.16
C THR A 172 -11.47 -6.53 12.63
N ALA A 173 -11.02 -7.75 12.44
CA ALA A 173 -11.69 -8.93 12.97
C ALA A 173 -11.84 -8.91 14.52
N TRP A 174 -11.17 -7.97 15.20
CA TRP A 174 -11.09 -7.87 16.66
C TRP A 174 -11.57 -6.51 17.15
N LYS A 175 -12.39 -6.47 18.19
CA LYS A 175 -12.95 -5.22 18.75
C LYS A 175 -11.88 -4.29 19.28
N GLU A 176 -10.85 -4.85 19.92
CA GLU A 176 -9.77 -4.12 20.59
C GLU A 176 -8.71 -3.62 19.61
N ILE A 177 -8.69 -4.11 18.36
CA ILE A 177 -7.71 -3.72 17.34
C ILE A 177 -8.41 -2.96 16.24
N LYS A 178 -7.93 -1.75 15.96
CA LYS A 178 -8.48 -0.88 14.91
C LYS A 178 -7.37 -0.43 13.97
N GLN A 179 -7.74 -0.13 12.72
CA GLN A 179 -6.87 0.53 11.77
C GLN A 179 -6.97 2.05 11.95
N VAL A 180 -5.87 2.78 11.86
CA VAL A 180 -5.93 4.24 11.76
C VAL A 180 -6.41 4.62 10.36
N PRO A 181 -7.50 5.40 10.21
CA PRO A 181 -8.02 5.76 8.89
C PRO A 181 -7.03 6.59 8.06
N PRO A 182 -7.20 6.62 6.72
CA PRO A 182 -6.41 7.45 5.81
C PRO A 182 -6.38 8.93 6.23
N GLY A 183 -5.19 9.54 6.24
CA GLY A 183 -5.04 10.95 6.57
C GLY A 183 -5.41 11.31 8.01
N HIS A 184 -5.32 10.33 8.93
CA HIS A 184 -5.61 10.52 10.36
C HIS A 184 -4.35 10.26 11.20
N TYR A 185 -4.43 10.70 12.43
CA TYR A 185 -3.50 10.32 13.48
C TYR A 185 -4.27 9.78 14.70
N VAL A 186 -3.60 8.96 15.48
CA VAL A 186 -4.08 8.46 16.77
C VAL A 186 -3.12 8.90 17.88
N LEU A 187 -3.67 9.34 18.99
CA LEU A 187 -2.97 9.64 20.24
C LEU A 187 -3.88 9.26 21.42
N ASN A 188 -3.37 8.43 22.32
CA ASN A 188 -4.14 7.93 23.49
C ASN A 188 -5.51 7.35 23.07
N GLY A 189 -5.55 6.54 22.01
CA GLY A 189 -6.77 5.95 21.47
C GLY A 189 -7.73 6.93 20.77
N ILE A 190 -7.43 8.23 20.77
CA ILE A 190 -8.25 9.26 20.11
C ILE A 190 -7.75 9.45 18.67
N VAL A 191 -8.63 9.17 17.70
CA VAL A 191 -8.35 9.31 16.26
C VAL A 191 -8.89 10.63 15.75
N LYS A 192 -8.07 11.39 15.01
CA LYS A 192 -8.47 12.67 14.42
C LYS A 192 -7.92 12.83 13.00
N PRO A 193 -8.70 13.44 12.06
CA PRO A 193 -8.22 13.77 10.73
C PRO A 193 -7.22 14.92 10.77
N TYR A 194 -6.21 14.86 9.90
CA TYR A 194 -5.30 15.98 9.65
C TYR A 194 -5.22 16.33 8.16
N TRP A 195 -5.53 15.38 7.26
CA TRP A 195 -5.41 15.56 5.83
C TRP A 195 -6.59 16.36 5.26
N ASP A 196 -6.27 17.31 4.39
CA ASP A 196 -7.24 18.12 3.65
C ASP A 196 -6.82 18.21 2.19
N TRP A 197 -7.59 17.60 1.30
CA TRP A 197 -7.35 17.61 -0.14
C TRP A 197 -7.31 19.03 -0.74
N LYS A 198 -7.92 20.04 -0.10
CA LYS A 198 -7.88 21.44 -0.55
C LYS A 198 -6.48 22.03 -0.47
N LYS A 199 -5.64 21.51 0.44
CA LYS A 199 -4.26 22.00 0.66
C LYS A 199 -3.25 21.38 -0.31
N VAL A 200 -3.57 20.28 -0.96
CA VAL A 200 -2.71 19.67 -1.98
C VAL A 200 -2.67 20.60 -3.20
N ARG A 201 -1.48 20.97 -3.63
CA ARG A 201 -1.25 21.74 -4.86
C ARG A 201 -0.99 20.79 -6.00
N ASN A 202 -1.58 21.05 -7.16
CA ASN A 202 -1.39 20.29 -8.39
C ASN A 202 -1.19 21.23 -9.59
N SER A 203 -0.58 20.71 -10.65
CA SER A 203 -0.35 21.40 -11.92
C SER A 203 -1.36 20.92 -12.97
N ASP A 204 -0.89 20.37 -14.09
CA ASP A 204 -1.71 19.59 -15.01
C ASP A 204 -1.48 18.08 -14.82
N LEU A 205 -2.42 17.26 -15.27
CA LEU A 205 -2.40 15.81 -15.02
C LEU A 205 -1.16 15.14 -15.62
N ARG A 206 -0.73 15.56 -16.82
CA ARG A 206 0.45 14.96 -17.46
C ARG A 206 1.71 15.25 -16.65
N HIS A 207 1.89 16.51 -16.27
CA HIS A 207 3.02 16.92 -15.45
C HIS A 207 3.06 16.16 -14.12
N ASP A 208 1.94 16.17 -13.38
CA ASP A 208 1.86 15.58 -12.04
C ASP A 208 2.05 14.04 -12.08
N LEU A 209 1.52 13.34 -13.10
CA LEU A 209 1.75 11.91 -13.25
C LEU A 209 3.19 11.61 -13.71
N THR A 210 3.77 12.43 -14.57
CA THR A 210 5.19 12.29 -14.99
C THR A 210 6.12 12.45 -13.78
N GLU A 211 5.91 13.47 -12.96
CA GLU A 211 6.65 13.69 -11.72
C GLU A 211 6.50 12.51 -10.76
N SER A 212 5.27 12.00 -10.61
CA SER A 212 4.99 10.83 -9.79
C SER A 212 5.73 9.57 -10.26
N VAL A 213 5.77 9.32 -11.57
CA VAL A 213 6.54 8.21 -12.16
C VAL A 213 8.03 8.40 -11.90
N GLN A 214 8.56 9.60 -12.19
CA GLN A 214 9.98 9.93 -11.98
C GLN A 214 10.41 9.70 -10.53
N ASN A 215 9.64 10.16 -9.58
CA ASN A 215 9.90 10.04 -8.16
C ASN A 215 9.96 8.55 -7.73
N ARG A 216 9.06 7.73 -8.27
CA ARG A 216 8.96 6.29 -7.94
C ARG A 216 10.00 5.40 -8.62
N LEU A 217 10.76 5.94 -9.55
CA LEU A 217 11.95 5.29 -10.12
C LEU A 217 13.20 5.47 -9.25
N GLY A 218 13.12 6.35 -8.23
CA GLY A 218 14.23 6.63 -7.33
C GLY A 218 14.54 5.49 -6.36
N GLY A 219 15.74 5.60 -5.75
CA GLY A 219 16.24 4.65 -4.75
C GLY A 219 17.50 3.92 -5.22
N GLN A 220 18.10 3.15 -4.32
CA GLN A 220 19.32 2.37 -4.57
C GLN A 220 19.03 0.92 -5.01
N ARG A 221 17.77 0.51 -5.03
CA ARG A 221 17.34 -0.80 -5.52
C ARG A 221 16.61 -0.67 -6.84
N ASP A 222 16.79 -1.68 -7.70
CA ASP A 222 16.09 -1.74 -8.97
C ASP A 222 14.58 -1.87 -8.78
N VAL A 223 13.85 -1.13 -9.60
CA VAL A 223 12.39 -1.15 -9.67
C VAL A 223 11.99 -1.86 -10.95
N SER A 224 11.17 -2.90 -10.84
CA SER A 224 10.52 -3.53 -11.98
C SER A 224 9.14 -2.91 -12.22
N MET A 225 8.48 -3.31 -13.30
CA MET A 225 7.15 -2.85 -13.64
C MET A 225 6.27 -3.99 -14.11
N LEU A 226 5.02 -4.04 -13.66
CA LEU A 226 4.01 -4.92 -14.24
C LEU A 226 3.40 -4.27 -15.49
N LEU A 227 3.62 -4.89 -16.67
CA LEU A 227 3.11 -4.44 -17.94
C LEU A 227 2.03 -5.41 -18.45
N SER A 228 0.78 -5.09 -18.20
CA SER A 228 -0.36 -5.94 -18.58
C SER A 228 -0.84 -5.73 -20.03
N GLY A 229 -0.26 -4.77 -20.76
CA GLY A 229 -0.80 -4.33 -22.05
C GLY A 229 -2.13 -3.57 -21.93
N GLY A 230 -2.54 -3.18 -20.72
CA GLY A 230 -3.67 -2.29 -20.47
C GLY A 230 -3.26 -0.83 -20.52
N LEU A 231 -4.26 0.07 -20.60
CA LEU A 231 -4.05 1.51 -20.71
C LEU A 231 -3.12 2.06 -19.61
N ASP A 232 -3.37 1.71 -18.35
CA ASP A 232 -2.70 2.30 -17.19
C ASP A 232 -1.22 1.95 -17.15
N SER A 233 -0.90 0.66 -17.29
CA SER A 233 0.48 0.19 -17.31
C SER A 233 1.23 0.70 -18.55
N THR A 234 0.56 0.83 -19.69
CA THR A 234 1.15 1.38 -20.92
C THR A 234 1.50 2.87 -20.77
N ILE A 235 0.61 3.66 -20.14
CA ILE A 235 0.89 5.08 -19.85
C ILE A 235 2.13 5.21 -18.95
N ILE A 236 2.21 4.43 -17.88
CA ILE A 236 3.37 4.47 -16.95
C ILE A 236 4.65 4.09 -17.71
N TYR A 237 4.64 3.02 -18.50
CA TYR A 237 5.79 2.60 -19.30
C TYR A 237 6.22 3.69 -20.29
N GLY A 238 5.27 4.29 -21.01
CA GLY A 238 5.52 5.40 -21.93
C GLY A 238 6.16 6.60 -21.25
N LEU A 239 5.70 6.96 -20.04
CA LEU A 239 6.30 8.03 -19.23
C LEU A 239 7.72 7.68 -18.77
N VAL A 240 8.00 6.44 -18.36
CA VAL A 240 9.37 5.99 -18.03
C VAL A 240 10.31 6.17 -19.23
N LYS A 241 9.88 5.76 -20.42
CA LYS A 241 10.66 5.93 -21.65
C LYS A 241 10.82 7.39 -22.05
N GLN A 242 9.79 8.21 -21.89
CA GLN A 242 9.87 9.66 -22.15
C GLN A 242 10.86 10.37 -21.21
N LEU A 243 11.02 9.87 -19.96
CA LEU A 243 12.02 10.33 -19.00
C LEU A 243 13.45 9.85 -19.35
N GLY A 244 13.65 9.09 -20.43
CA GLY A 244 14.95 8.52 -20.79
C GLY A 244 15.44 7.46 -19.83
N ARG A 245 14.53 6.76 -19.14
CA ARG A 245 14.86 5.72 -18.13
C ARG A 245 14.50 4.34 -18.66
N ASP A 246 15.23 3.35 -18.18
CA ASP A 246 14.92 1.95 -18.43
C ASP A 246 14.29 1.33 -17.18
N ILE A 247 13.39 0.38 -17.42
CA ILE A 247 12.72 -0.41 -16.38
C ILE A 247 12.48 -1.82 -16.91
N THR A 248 12.71 -2.82 -16.07
CA THR A 248 12.38 -4.20 -16.41
C THR A 248 10.87 -4.39 -16.41
N ALA A 249 10.33 -4.63 -17.60
CA ALA A 249 8.90 -4.90 -17.79
C ALA A 249 8.61 -6.39 -17.61
N ILE A 250 7.64 -6.70 -16.74
CA ILE A 250 7.22 -8.06 -16.42
C ILE A 250 5.76 -8.22 -16.82
N HIS A 251 5.50 -9.23 -17.63
CA HIS A 251 4.15 -9.60 -18.05
C HIS A 251 3.74 -10.93 -17.44
N VAL A 252 2.48 -11.02 -16.99
CA VAL A 252 1.89 -12.29 -16.58
C VAL A 252 1.27 -12.96 -17.79
N ASP A 253 1.72 -14.16 -18.08
CA ASP A 253 1.13 -15.00 -19.13
C ASP A 253 -0.36 -15.30 -18.77
N ASN A 254 -1.24 -14.58 -19.44
CA ASN A 254 -2.69 -14.67 -19.28
C ASN A 254 -3.43 -14.77 -20.62
N GLY A 255 -2.68 -15.05 -21.72
CA GLY A 255 -3.18 -15.08 -23.07
C GLY A 255 -3.46 -13.72 -23.69
N GLU A 256 -2.94 -12.64 -23.12
CA GLU A 256 -3.06 -11.26 -23.62
C GLU A 256 -1.69 -10.61 -23.91
N GLU A 257 -0.64 -11.40 -24.04
CA GLU A 257 0.75 -10.95 -24.27
C GLU A 257 0.90 -10.06 -25.51
N ASP A 258 0.09 -10.29 -26.56
CA ASP A 258 0.11 -9.50 -27.78
C ASP A 258 -0.03 -8.01 -27.53
N TYR A 259 -0.86 -7.62 -26.55
CA TYR A 259 -1.03 -6.21 -26.19
C TYR A 259 0.19 -5.64 -25.45
N ALA A 260 0.84 -6.42 -24.59
CA ALA A 260 2.04 -5.97 -23.90
C ALA A 260 3.21 -5.84 -24.90
N ARG A 261 3.29 -6.74 -25.88
CA ARG A 261 4.30 -6.68 -26.96
C ARG A 261 4.09 -5.53 -27.96
N LEU A 262 2.87 -4.97 -28.06
CA LEU A 262 2.68 -3.69 -28.78
C LEU A 262 3.40 -2.52 -28.11
N VAL A 263 3.72 -2.64 -26.82
CA VAL A 263 4.37 -1.58 -26.04
C VAL A 263 5.90 -1.77 -26.06
N THR A 264 6.38 -3.00 -25.87
CA THR A 264 7.80 -3.36 -25.92
C THR A 264 7.98 -4.84 -26.19
N GLU A 265 9.03 -5.16 -26.95
CA GLU A 265 9.48 -6.54 -27.15
C GLU A 265 10.32 -7.06 -25.97
N ASP A 266 10.90 -6.14 -25.19
CA ASP A 266 11.73 -6.46 -24.02
C ASP A 266 10.86 -6.71 -22.78
N LEU A 267 10.28 -7.91 -22.74
CA LEU A 267 9.39 -8.39 -21.70
C LEU A 267 9.93 -9.66 -21.04
N ILE A 268 9.84 -9.71 -19.72
CA ILE A 268 9.95 -10.97 -18.98
C ILE A 268 8.54 -11.54 -18.82
N ASP A 269 8.23 -12.57 -19.60
CA ASP A 269 6.97 -13.30 -19.45
C ASP A 269 7.07 -14.27 -18.28
N VAL A 270 6.13 -14.19 -17.34
CA VAL A 270 6.09 -15.05 -16.17
C VAL A 270 4.79 -15.84 -16.11
N LYS A 271 4.91 -17.13 -15.83
CA LYS A 271 3.78 -17.99 -15.45
C LYS A 271 3.62 -17.94 -13.95
N LEU A 272 2.39 -17.80 -13.51
CA LEU A 272 2.07 -17.85 -12.09
C LEU A 272 1.84 -19.29 -11.67
N ASP A 273 2.58 -19.71 -10.64
CA ASP A 273 2.33 -20.98 -9.97
C ASP A 273 1.02 -20.91 -9.18
N ASP A 274 0.42 -22.07 -8.96
CA ASP A 274 -0.76 -22.13 -8.10
C ASP A 274 -0.41 -21.76 -6.66
N VAL A 275 -1.37 -21.15 -5.98
CA VAL A 275 -1.28 -20.76 -4.58
C VAL A 275 -2.35 -21.52 -3.82
N SER A 276 -1.96 -22.22 -2.76
CA SER A 276 -2.91 -22.92 -1.93
C SER A 276 -3.89 -21.94 -1.24
N LEU A 277 -5.05 -22.47 -0.86
CA LEU A 277 -6.03 -21.68 -0.12
C LEU A 277 -5.52 -21.39 1.29
N GLU A 278 -4.77 -22.32 1.86
CA GLU A 278 -4.12 -22.20 3.17
C GLU A 278 -3.12 -21.05 3.18
N ASP A 279 -2.26 -20.93 2.15
CA ASP A 279 -1.32 -19.81 2.01
C ASP A 279 -2.04 -18.46 1.95
N ALA A 280 -3.16 -18.40 1.20
CA ALA A 280 -3.95 -17.18 1.08
C ALA A 280 -4.59 -16.79 2.42
N VAL A 281 -5.12 -17.76 3.17
CA VAL A 281 -5.69 -17.57 4.50
C VAL A 281 -4.61 -17.09 5.48
N GLU A 282 -3.44 -17.74 5.50
CA GLU A 282 -2.33 -17.37 6.38
C GLU A 282 -1.86 -15.94 6.14
N ILE A 283 -1.76 -15.53 4.87
CA ILE A 283 -1.28 -14.18 4.51
C ILE A 283 -2.29 -13.10 4.88
N HIS A 284 -3.56 -13.32 4.60
CA HIS A 284 -4.58 -12.29 4.79
C HIS A 284 -5.23 -12.31 6.16
N GLN A 285 -5.42 -13.51 6.76
CA GLN A 285 -6.01 -13.71 8.09
C GLN A 285 -7.35 -12.99 8.31
N THR A 286 -8.02 -12.63 7.23
CA THR A 286 -9.35 -12.02 7.21
C THR A 286 -10.11 -12.54 6.01
N PRO A 287 -11.43 -12.75 6.11
CA PRO A 287 -12.25 -13.05 4.94
C PRO A 287 -12.18 -11.88 3.96
N VAL A 288 -11.62 -12.10 2.80
CA VAL A 288 -11.52 -11.14 1.69
C VAL A 288 -11.89 -11.80 0.39
N ASP A 289 -12.12 -11.01 -0.68
CA ASP A 289 -12.22 -11.56 -2.04
C ASP A 289 -10.90 -12.26 -2.43
N LEU A 290 -10.89 -13.57 -2.30
CA LEU A 290 -9.72 -14.39 -2.57
C LEU A 290 -9.49 -14.65 -4.05
N GLY A 291 -10.47 -14.39 -4.91
CA GLY A 291 -10.33 -14.58 -6.35
C GLY A 291 -9.23 -13.73 -6.98
N SER A 292 -8.93 -12.57 -6.39
CA SER A 292 -7.85 -11.69 -6.82
C SER A 292 -6.59 -11.79 -5.96
N VAL A 293 -6.67 -12.39 -4.78
CA VAL A 293 -5.55 -12.48 -3.81
C VAL A 293 -4.53 -13.53 -4.25
N ARG A 294 -4.97 -14.73 -4.66
CA ARG A 294 -4.08 -15.80 -5.09
C ARG A 294 -3.17 -15.41 -6.25
N PRO A 295 -3.67 -14.80 -7.35
CA PRO A 295 -2.81 -14.27 -8.41
C PRO A 295 -1.79 -13.24 -7.93
N GLN A 296 -2.17 -12.38 -6.99
CA GLN A 296 -1.25 -11.39 -6.41
C GLN A 296 -0.16 -12.03 -5.56
N ILE A 297 -0.50 -13.07 -4.78
CA ILE A 297 0.49 -13.84 -4.01
C ILE A 297 1.49 -14.51 -4.96
N ALA A 298 1.01 -15.20 -5.99
CA ALA A 298 1.87 -15.84 -6.99
C ALA A 298 2.80 -14.83 -7.67
N MET A 299 2.25 -13.64 -8.02
CA MET A 299 3.03 -12.56 -8.60
C MET A 299 4.10 -12.04 -7.65
N ALA A 300 3.75 -11.73 -6.40
CA ALA A 300 4.71 -11.21 -5.42
C ALA A 300 5.86 -12.22 -5.16
N ARG A 301 5.54 -13.51 -5.07
CA ARG A 301 6.51 -14.59 -4.97
C ARG A 301 7.44 -14.60 -6.19
N LYS A 302 6.88 -14.50 -7.40
CA LYS A 302 7.65 -14.50 -8.64
C LYS A 302 8.57 -13.29 -8.78
N LEU A 303 8.10 -12.11 -8.44
CA LEU A 303 8.92 -10.88 -8.40
C LEU A 303 10.12 -11.06 -7.46
N ARG A 304 9.89 -11.66 -6.30
CA ARG A 304 10.95 -11.91 -5.32
C ARG A 304 11.96 -12.93 -5.82
N GLU A 305 11.53 -14.02 -6.49
CA GLU A 305 12.39 -15.01 -7.14
C GLU A 305 13.28 -14.39 -8.22
N LEU A 306 12.75 -13.43 -8.98
CA LEU A 306 13.50 -12.65 -9.97
C LEU A 306 14.46 -11.61 -9.34
N GLY A 307 14.48 -11.48 -8.03
CA GLY A 307 15.38 -10.57 -7.29
C GLY A 307 14.84 -9.16 -7.09
N PHE A 308 13.60 -8.86 -7.48
CA PHE A 308 13.03 -7.53 -7.30
C PHE A 308 12.45 -7.34 -5.89
N TYR A 309 12.66 -6.15 -5.36
CA TYR A 309 12.13 -5.68 -4.08
C TYR A 309 11.10 -4.56 -4.24
N ALA A 310 11.00 -3.99 -5.43
CA ALA A 310 10.00 -2.99 -5.75
C ALA A 310 9.41 -3.24 -7.13
N VAL A 311 8.10 -2.98 -7.27
CA VAL A 311 7.38 -3.09 -8.52
C VAL A 311 6.46 -1.89 -8.72
N MET A 312 6.54 -1.29 -9.91
CA MET A 312 5.63 -0.22 -10.33
C MET A 312 4.39 -0.80 -11.00
N THR A 313 3.22 -0.27 -10.64
CA THR A 313 1.93 -0.78 -11.14
C THR A 313 0.97 0.34 -11.50
N GLY A 314 -0.06 0.00 -12.28
CA GLY A 314 -1.17 0.90 -12.65
C GLY A 314 -2.30 1.00 -11.63
N ASP A 315 -2.12 0.48 -10.42
CA ASP A 315 -3.16 0.49 -9.39
C ASP A 315 -3.61 1.91 -9.05
N GLY A 316 -4.89 2.07 -8.75
CA GLY A 316 -5.54 3.35 -8.49
C GLY A 316 -6.12 4.04 -9.72
N ALA A 317 -5.67 3.72 -10.94
CA ALA A 317 -6.17 4.35 -12.15
C ALA A 317 -7.67 4.09 -12.40
N ASP A 318 -8.12 2.88 -12.10
CA ASP A 318 -9.52 2.49 -12.28
C ASP A 318 -10.45 3.22 -11.29
N GLU A 319 -10.03 3.29 -10.05
CA GLU A 319 -10.76 3.93 -8.96
C GLU A 319 -10.84 5.44 -9.17
N LEU A 320 -9.76 6.04 -9.64
CA LEU A 320 -9.65 7.49 -9.80
C LEU A 320 -10.29 8.01 -11.10
N PHE A 321 -10.17 7.27 -12.20
CA PHE A 321 -10.53 7.76 -13.53
C PHE A 321 -11.68 6.99 -14.19
N GLY A 322 -12.42 6.18 -13.42
CA GLY A 322 -13.66 5.56 -13.88
C GLY A 322 -13.45 4.35 -14.80
N GLY A 323 -12.57 3.42 -14.40
CA GLY A 323 -12.30 2.20 -15.15
C GLY A 323 -13.29 1.06 -14.92
N TYR A 324 -14.15 1.13 -13.90
CA TYR A 324 -15.10 0.08 -13.58
C TYR A 324 -16.48 0.34 -14.22
N ARG A 325 -17.03 -0.63 -14.94
CA ARG A 325 -18.40 -0.54 -15.52
C ARG A 325 -19.47 -0.34 -14.45
N ARG A 326 -19.31 -0.90 -13.25
CA ARG A 326 -20.22 -0.70 -12.12
C ARG A 326 -20.31 0.77 -11.68
N ALA A 327 -19.19 1.51 -11.77
CA ALA A 327 -19.17 2.93 -11.45
C ALA A 327 -19.93 3.80 -12.47
N ALA A 328 -20.09 3.32 -13.71
CA ALA A 328 -20.84 4.02 -14.75
C ALA A 328 -22.35 4.02 -14.55
N GLN A 329 -22.87 3.14 -13.70
CA GLN A 329 -24.32 2.97 -13.49
C GLN A 329 -24.89 3.90 -12.41
N TYR A 330 -24.03 4.56 -11.60
CA TYR A 330 -24.45 5.29 -10.41
C TYR A 330 -23.63 6.58 -10.23
N ASP A 331 -24.24 7.71 -10.48
CA ASP A 331 -23.63 9.05 -10.29
C ASP A 331 -23.14 9.33 -8.84
N SER A 332 -23.72 8.64 -7.86
CA SER A 332 -23.38 8.77 -6.43
C SER A 332 -22.29 7.81 -5.94
N GLN A 333 -21.95 6.76 -6.71
CA GLN A 333 -21.08 5.67 -6.26
C GLN A 333 -19.58 5.88 -6.55
N TYR A 334 -19.19 6.99 -7.13
CA TYR A 334 -17.76 7.25 -7.30
C TYR A 334 -17.04 7.46 -5.95
N SER A 335 -17.69 8.09 -5.00
CA SER A 335 -17.19 8.19 -3.62
C SER A 335 -16.98 6.79 -3.02
N ASP A 336 -17.82 5.83 -3.36
CA ASP A 336 -17.75 4.49 -2.81
C ASP A 336 -16.58 3.70 -3.41
N VAL A 337 -16.33 3.79 -4.73
CA VAL A 337 -15.17 3.15 -5.37
C VAL A 337 -13.84 3.73 -4.87
N PHE A 338 -13.76 5.04 -4.66
CA PHE A 338 -12.58 5.67 -4.07
C PHE A 338 -12.39 5.24 -2.61
N SER A 339 -13.49 5.09 -1.86
CA SER A 339 -13.46 4.64 -0.47
C SER A 339 -13.08 3.16 -0.30
N GLU A 340 -13.18 2.35 -1.37
CA GLU A 340 -12.69 0.97 -1.37
C GLU A 340 -11.15 0.88 -1.30
N LEU A 341 -10.42 1.90 -1.80
CA LEU A 341 -8.95 1.89 -1.80
C LEU A 341 -8.36 1.58 -0.42
N PRO A 342 -8.65 2.34 0.64
CA PRO A 342 -7.97 2.18 1.93
C PRO A 342 -8.36 0.92 2.71
N TYR A 343 -9.54 0.36 2.46
CA TYR A 343 -10.06 -0.75 3.26
C TYR A 343 -10.15 -2.08 2.52
N TYR A 344 -10.00 -2.06 1.19
CA TYR A 344 -10.07 -3.26 0.35
C TYR A 344 -8.83 -3.42 -0.52
N HIS A 345 -8.57 -2.49 -1.46
CA HIS A 345 -7.51 -2.67 -2.45
C HIS A 345 -6.11 -2.55 -1.84
N LEU A 346 -5.84 -1.49 -1.08
CA LEU A 346 -4.50 -1.19 -0.57
C LEU A 346 -4.02 -2.16 0.52
N PRO A 347 -4.83 -2.52 1.54
CA PRO A 347 -4.43 -3.54 2.52
C PRO A 347 -4.14 -4.89 1.87
N ARG A 348 -4.94 -5.29 0.87
CA ARG A 348 -4.73 -6.51 0.11
C ARG A 348 -3.40 -6.46 -0.64
N LEU A 349 -3.12 -5.37 -1.35
CA LEU A 349 -1.88 -5.17 -2.10
C LEU A 349 -0.66 -5.12 -1.16
N ASP A 350 -0.73 -4.35 -0.08
CA ASP A 350 0.39 -4.23 0.87
C ASP A 350 0.71 -5.58 1.53
N ARG A 351 -0.26 -6.25 2.12
CA ARG A 351 -0.04 -7.53 2.82
C ARG A 351 0.51 -8.60 1.90
N THR A 352 -0.08 -8.77 0.71
CA THR A 352 0.35 -9.78 -0.24
C THR A 352 1.79 -9.55 -0.69
N ASN A 353 2.11 -8.34 -1.12
CA ASN A 353 3.44 -8.04 -1.62
C ASN A 353 4.48 -8.06 -0.49
N MET A 354 4.12 -7.53 0.69
CA MET A 354 5.04 -7.51 1.81
C MET A 354 5.34 -8.87 2.41
N ARG A 355 4.46 -9.85 2.27
CA ARG A 355 4.77 -11.24 2.66
C ARG A 355 6.02 -11.76 1.96
N TYR A 356 6.28 -11.27 0.75
CA TYR A 356 7.45 -11.60 -0.06
C TYR A 356 8.50 -10.47 -0.11
N THR A 357 8.40 -9.50 0.77
CA THR A 357 9.36 -8.37 0.83
C THR A 357 9.43 -7.61 -0.50
N VAL A 358 8.30 -7.42 -1.17
CA VAL A 358 8.17 -6.65 -2.42
C VAL A 358 7.36 -5.39 -2.16
N GLU A 359 7.89 -4.24 -2.51
CA GLU A 359 7.20 -2.95 -2.39
C GLU A 359 6.41 -2.62 -3.65
N LEU A 360 5.13 -2.29 -3.49
CA LEU A 360 4.31 -1.83 -4.59
C LEU A 360 4.35 -0.30 -4.68
N ARG A 361 4.69 0.23 -5.85
CA ARG A 361 4.73 1.65 -6.17
C ARG A 361 3.68 1.98 -7.22
N ALA A 362 2.64 2.72 -6.83
CA ALA A 362 1.52 3.09 -7.68
C ALA A 362 1.54 4.61 -7.98
N PRO A 363 2.01 5.04 -9.16
CA PRO A 363 2.12 6.46 -9.49
C PRO A 363 0.79 7.20 -9.52
N PHE A 364 -0.30 6.53 -9.89
CA PHE A 364 -1.64 7.13 -9.88
C PHE A 364 -2.11 7.53 -8.47
N LEU A 365 -1.53 6.94 -7.42
CA LEU A 365 -1.88 7.25 -6.03
C LEU A 365 -1.06 8.40 -5.42
N SER A 366 -0.31 9.16 -6.21
CA SER A 366 0.28 10.44 -5.76
C SER A 366 -0.80 11.43 -5.36
N PRO A 367 -0.62 12.21 -4.28
CA PRO A 367 -1.62 13.22 -3.87
C PRO A 367 -2.00 14.21 -4.96
N LYS A 368 -1.04 14.64 -5.80
CA LYS A 368 -1.27 15.55 -6.91
C LYS A 368 -2.18 14.94 -7.97
N VAL A 369 -1.93 13.67 -8.33
CA VAL A 369 -2.73 12.92 -9.32
C VAL A 369 -4.15 12.66 -8.80
N ILE A 370 -4.29 12.25 -7.54
CA ILE A 370 -5.58 12.06 -6.89
C ILE A 370 -6.39 13.36 -6.90
N LYS A 371 -5.75 14.49 -6.64
CA LYS A 371 -6.40 15.80 -6.65
C LYS A 371 -7.08 16.08 -8.00
N HIS A 372 -6.45 15.76 -9.13
CA HIS A 372 -7.07 15.89 -10.46
C HIS A 372 -8.36 15.09 -10.56
N ALA A 373 -8.34 13.83 -10.11
CA ALA A 373 -9.53 13.00 -10.11
C ALA A 373 -10.64 13.60 -9.23
N LEU A 374 -10.32 14.05 -8.02
CA LEU A 374 -11.30 14.63 -7.10
C LEU A 374 -11.89 15.96 -7.57
N MET A 375 -11.10 16.80 -8.26
CA MET A 375 -11.56 18.09 -8.77
C MET A 375 -12.34 17.98 -10.09
N THR A 376 -12.25 16.87 -10.80
CA THR A 376 -12.92 16.69 -12.08
C THR A 376 -14.32 16.15 -11.84
N PRO A 377 -15.38 16.82 -12.34
CA PRO A 377 -16.74 16.32 -12.24
C PRO A 377 -16.87 14.89 -12.76
N TYR A 378 -17.65 14.07 -12.07
CA TYR A 378 -17.81 12.65 -12.39
C TYR A 378 -18.12 12.38 -13.87
N GLY A 379 -19.08 13.08 -14.46
CA GLY A 379 -19.44 12.94 -15.86
C GLY A 379 -18.33 13.21 -16.88
N LYS A 380 -17.26 13.93 -16.48
CA LYS A 380 -16.05 14.15 -17.30
C LYS A 380 -14.99 13.07 -17.10
N ARG A 381 -15.03 12.37 -15.97
CA ARG A 381 -14.14 11.24 -15.67
C ARG A 381 -14.70 9.94 -16.19
N ASN A 382 -16.03 9.83 -16.20
CA ASN A 382 -16.77 8.64 -16.58
C ASN A 382 -16.71 8.43 -18.10
N GLY A 383 -16.52 7.20 -18.49
CA GLY A 383 -16.38 6.79 -19.88
C GLY A 383 -15.03 6.17 -20.14
N GLU A 384 -14.77 5.03 -19.50
CA GLU A 384 -13.59 4.21 -19.81
C GLU A 384 -12.23 4.97 -19.75
N LYS A 385 -12.05 5.76 -18.66
CA LYS A 385 -10.81 6.55 -18.43
C LYS A 385 -10.56 7.62 -19.50
N LYS A 386 -11.61 8.26 -19.99
CA LYS A 386 -11.51 9.26 -21.06
C LYS A 386 -10.41 10.29 -20.82
N MET A 387 -10.30 10.82 -19.60
CA MET A 387 -9.28 11.80 -19.25
C MET A 387 -7.84 11.25 -19.48
N LEU A 388 -7.58 10.01 -19.10
CA LEU A 388 -6.27 9.38 -19.33
C LEU A 388 -6.01 9.16 -20.81
N LYS A 389 -7.01 8.67 -21.55
CA LYS A 389 -6.91 8.45 -23.00
C LYS A 389 -6.61 9.76 -23.74
N GLU A 390 -7.31 10.86 -23.41
CA GLU A 390 -7.08 12.16 -24.05
C GLU A 390 -5.72 12.77 -23.67
N THR A 391 -5.30 12.63 -22.41
CA THR A 391 -4.04 13.24 -21.94
C THR A 391 -2.81 12.51 -22.44
N PHE A 392 -2.87 11.19 -22.64
CA PHE A 392 -1.72 10.33 -22.92
C PHE A 392 -1.84 9.54 -24.23
N ALA A 393 -2.69 10.00 -25.17
CA ALA A 393 -2.89 9.32 -26.47
C ALA A 393 -1.59 9.09 -27.25
N ASP A 394 -0.63 9.99 -27.14
CA ASP A 394 0.66 9.92 -27.81
C ASP A 394 1.62 8.85 -27.25
N LEU A 395 1.34 8.34 -26.04
CA LEU A 395 2.14 7.29 -25.37
C LEU A 395 1.57 5.89 -25.55
N VAL A 396 0.35 5.79 -26.06
CA VAL A 396 -0.41 4.52 -26.04
C VAL A 396 -0.71 4.07 -27.47
N PRO A 397 -0.32 2.85 -27.86
CA PRO A 397 -0.69 2.29 -29.16
C PRO A 397 -2.22 2.29 -29.40
N GLU A 398 -2.64 2.62 -30.63
CA GLU A 398 -4.07 2.74 -30.98
C GLU A 398 -4.90 1.50 -30.60
N PRO A 399 -4.44 0.25 -30.80
CA PRO A 399 -5.20 -0.93 -30.37
C PRO A 399 -5.51 -0.96 -28.87
N ILE A 400 -4.59 -0.43 -28.04
CA ILE A 400 -4.77 -0.36 -26.56
C ILE A 400 -5.73 0.77 -26.19
N LEU A 401 -5.66 1.94 -26.86
CA LEU A 401 -6.58 3.05 -26.65
C LEU A 401 -8.06 2.67 -26.90
N ASN A 402 -8.26 1.86 -27.93
CA ASN A 402 -9.61 1.45 -28.39
C ASN A 402 -10.09 0.16 -27.72
N ARG A 403 -9.25 -0.48 -26.91
CA ARG A 403 -9.58 -1.75 -26.25
C ARG A 403 -10.61 -1.56 -25.15
N THR A 404 -11.58 -2.47 -25.11
CA THR A 404 -12.44 -2.61 -23.92
C THR A 404 -11.61 -3.23 -22.79
N LYS A 405 -11.72 -2.67 -21.58
CA LYS A 405 -11.04 -3.22 -20.41
C LYS A 405 -11.45 -4.67 -20.15
N HIS A 406 -10.46 -5.53 -20.00
CA HIS A 406 -10.59 -6.86 -19.41
C HIS A 406 -9.88 -6.89 -18.07
N ALA A 407 -10.52 -7.52 -17.06
CA ALA A 407 -9.83 -7.85 -15.81
C ALA A 407 -8.76 -8.89 -16.10
N LEU A 408 -7.70 -8.94 -15.26
CA LEU A 408 -6.66 -9.96 -15.36
C LEU A 408 -7.31 -11.35 -15.40
N LYS A 409 -7.25 -12.00 -16.56
CA LYS A 409 -7.80 -13.36 -16.73
C LYS A 409 -6.80 -14.37 -16.22
N THR A 410 -6.93 -14.71 -14.97
CA THR A 410 -6.20 -15.82 -14.36
C THR A 410 -7.18 -16.94 -14.02
N GLU A 411 -7.90 -17.44 -15.04
CA GLU A 411 -8.96 -18.45 -14.84
C GLU A 411 -8.48 -19.71 -14.11
N ALA A 412 -7.20 -20.06 -14.26
CA ALA A 412 -6.59 -21.20 -13.59
C ALA A 412 -6.39 -21.02 -12.06
N ILE A 413 -6.46 -19.77 -11.54
CA ILE A 413 -6.16 -19.47 -10.14
C ILE A 413 -7.34 -18.81 -9.44
N ARG A 414 -8.49 -18.66 -10.11
CA ARG A 414 -9.69 -18.07 -9.50
C ARG A 414 -10.33 -19.02 -8.50
N THR A 415 -10.63 -18.45 -7.34
CA THR A 415 -11.39 -19.13 -6.32
C THR A 415 -12.87 -19.20 -6.73
N SER A 416 -13.44 -20.39 -6.78
CA SER A 416 -14.88 -20.57 -7.02
C SER A 416 -15.70 -20.04 -5.82
N PRO A 417 -17.00 -19.74 -5.99
CA PRO A 417 -17.87 -19.35 -4.87
C PRO A 417 -17.97 -20.40 -3.76
N GLU A 418 -17.75 -21.67 -4.09
CA GLU A 418 -17.75 -22.76 -3.11
C GLU A 418 -16.44 -22.79 -2.30
N GLU A 419 -15.31 -22.70 -2.97
CA GLU A 419 -14.00 -22.54 -2.32
C GLU A 419 -13.97 -21.27 -1.44
N GLN A 420 -14.54 -20.14 -1.92
CA GLN A 420 -14.64 -18.91 -1.12
C GLN A 420 -15.42 -19.14 0.18
N ARG A 421 -16.50 -19.90 0.14
CA ARG A 421 -17.25 -20.28 1.35
C ARG A 421 -16.43 -21.17 2.29
N MET A 422 -15.74 -22.14 1.76
CA MET A 422 -14.84 -23.00 2.56
C MET A 422 -13.75 -22.18 3.25
N ILE A 423 -13.12 -21.27 2.54
CA ILE A 423 -12.08 -20.37 3.06
C ILE A 423 -12.64 -19.47 4.17
N ASN A 424 -13.79 -18.84 3.93
CA ASN A 424 -14.40 -17.98 4.93
C ASN A 424 -14.73 -18.78 6.21
N ASN A 425 -15.19 -20.04 6.09
CA ASN A 425 -15.42 -20.92 7.22
C ASN A 425 -14.10 -21.29 7.92
N THR A 426 -13.06 -21.64 7.17
CA THR A 426 -11.73 -21.97 7.74
C THR A 426 -11.14 -20.77 8.47
N ILE A 427 -11.22 -19.57 7.89
CA ILE A 427 -10.80 -18.32 8.56
C ILE A 427 -11.63 -18.11 9.82
N TRP A 428 -12.95 -18.29 9.73
CA TRP A 428 -13.83 -18.20 10.88
C TRP A 428 -13.41 -19.12 12.01
N ASP A 429 -13.21 -20.39 11.69
CA ASP A 429 -12.82 -21.39 12.68
C ASP A 429 -11.41 -21.11 13.25
N SER A 430 -10.48 -20.61 12.44
CA SER A 430 -9.13 -20.27 12.90
C SER A 430 -9.08 -19.00 13.76
N LEU A 431 -10.00 -18.07 13.53
CA LEU A 431 -10.05 -16.80 14.30
C LEU A 431 -10.88 -16.92 15.58
N TYR A 432 -11.88 -17.79 15.60
CA TYR A 432 -12.93 -17.80 16.65
C TYR A 432 -13.22 -19.20 17.24
N GLY A 433 -12.68 -20.27 16.66
CA GLY A 433 -12.71 -21.62 17.21
C GLY A 433 -11.58 -21.83 18.20
#